data_c7b264e582bd674e2e1688d0eba1237d
#
_entry.id   c7b264e582bd674e2e1688d0eba1237d
#
_cell.length_a   1.000
_cell.length_b   1.000
_cell.length_c   1.000
_cell.angle_alpha   90.00
_cell.angle_beta   90.00
_cell.angle_gamma   90.00
#
_symmetry.space_group_name_H-M   'P 1'
#
loop_
_entity.id
_entity.type
_entity.pdbx_description
1 polymer ?
#
loop_
_entity_poly.entity_id
_entity_poly.type
_entity_poly.pdbx_seq_one_letter_code
_entity_poly.pdbx_strand_id
1 'polypeptide(L)'
;MKILLLSKELRDGEAVSEYVKNLAEYLVSENNEVTIVSFDDGSYYSIDDKVNVNRFPLNFEGDNLYNWSMMMNNEMKGRVVEETEVEEFDVIHANDWTTVPGAISLSKQFETAFALTLHSTENERGFGSEESEVISELEWQGTYEADKVLVNRDETRNSVLFDLDTPEEKLHMIDPMKEGWQHRILNTYKEVITDEKQVKN
;
A
#
# COMPACT_ATOMS: atom_id res chain seq x y z
N MET A 1 -16.34 5.37 3.62
CA MET A 1 -15.62 4.11 3.37
C MET A 1 -14.68 3.83 4.52
N LYS A 2 -14.41 2.56 4.79
CA LYS A 2 -13.37 2.11 5.72
C LYS A 2 -12.13 1.71 4.93
N ILE A 3 -11.03 2.40 5.13
CA ILE A 3 -9.81 2.30 4.31
C ILE A 3 -8.64 1.84 5.18
N LEU A 4 -8.00 0.77 4.77
CA LEU A 4 -6.77 0.28 5.37
C LEU A 4 -5.57 0.69 4.52
N LEU A 5 -4.67 1.50 5.06
CA LEU A 5 -3.40 1.86 4.44
C LEU A 5 -2.28 1.05 5.10
N LEU A 6 -1.54 0.30 4.30
CA LEU A 6 -0.36 -0.43 4.75
C LEU A 6 0.89 0.33 4.32
N SER A 7 1.75 0.65 5.27
CA SER A 7 3.03 1.33 5.04
C SER A 7 4.14 0.62 5.78
N LYS A 8 5.33 0.57 5.18
CA LYS A 8 6.50 -0.01 5.83
C LYS A 8 6.74 0.65 7.19
N GLU A 9 6.81 1.98 7.21
CA GLU A 9 7.06 2.80 8.40
C GLU A 9 6.36 4.15 8.26
N LEU A 10 6.25 4.87 9.37
CA LEU A 10 5.86 6.27 9.41
C LEU A 10 6.98 7.08 10.07
N ARG A 11 7.66 7.90 9.29
CA ARG A 11 8.81 8.71 9.72
C ARG A 11 8.74 10.11 9.11
N ASP A 12 8.92 11.14 9.93
CA ASP A 12 8.96 12.52 9.47
C ASP A 12 10.08 12.73 8.43
N GLY A 13 9.75 13.37 7.31
CA GLY A 13 10.68 13.68 6.23
C GLY A 13 11.03 12.51 5.30
N GLU A 14 10.45 11.35 5.52
CA GLU A 14 10.53 10.23 4.58
C GLU A 14 9.42 10.32 3.54
N ALA A 15 9.76 10.22 2.26
CA ALA A 15 8.85 10.58 1.16
C ALA A 15 7.56 9.73 1.11
N VAL A 16 7.66 8.41 1.34
CA VAL A 16 6.50 7.51 1.33
C VAL A 16 5.63 7.77 2.56
N SER A 17 6.25 8.00 3.72
CA SER A 17 5.53 8.36 4.96
C SER A 17 4.74 9.65 4.80
N GLU A 18 5.34 10.68 4.21
CA GLU A 18 4.65 11.95 3.92
C GLU A 18 3.51 11.78 2.90
N TYR A 19 3.71 10.94 1.89
CA TYR A 19 2.63 10.60 0.94
C TYR A 19 1.46 9.92 1.65
N VAL A 20 1.73 8.89 2.46
CA VAL A 20 0.70 8.16 3.21
C VAL A 20 -0.04 9.07 4.19
N LYS A 21 0.70 9.93 4.92
CA LYS A 21 0.12 10.94 5.83
C LYS A 21 -0.84 11.87 5.10
N ASN A 22 -0.35 12.54 4.05
CA ASN A 22 -1.15 13.51 3.31
C ASN A 22 -2.40 12.87 2.68
N LEU A 23 -2.29 11.61 2.24
CA LEU A 23 -3.43 10.86 1.74
C LEU A 23 -4.43 10.56 2.87
N ALA A 24 -3.96 10.04 4.01
CA ALA A 24 -4.80 9.68 5.15
C ALA A 24 -5.55 10.88 5.71
N GLU A 25 -4.84 12.01 5.92
CA GLU A 25 -5.44 13.25 6.42
C GLU A 25 -6.50 13.81 5.47
N TYR A 26 -6.24 13.73 4.15
CA TYR A 26 -7.25 14.09 3.15
C TYR A 26 -8.47 13.17 3.23
N LEU A 27 -8.26 11.85 3.29
CA LEU A 27 -9.36 10.87 3.32
C LEU A 27 -10.27 11.04 4.54
N VAL A 28 -9.71 11.32 5.73
CA VAL A 28 -10.54 11.60 6.93
C VAL A 28 -11.26 12.93 6.82
N SER A 29 -10.68 13.93 6.13
CA SER A 29 -11.36 15.21 5.87
C SER A 29 -12.57 15.04 4.94
N GLU A 30 -12.56 14.02 4.09
CA GLU A 30 -13.66 13.59 3.20
C GLU A 30 -14.63 12.60 3.88
N ASN A 31 -14.63 12.52 5.21
CA ASN A 31 -15.49 11.67 6.03
C ASN A 31 -15.33 10.17 5.77
N ASN A 32 -14.11 9.70 5.49
CA ASN A 32 -13.77 8.29 5.49
C ASN A 32 -13.16 7.89 6.83
N GLU A 33 -13.31 6.62 7.20
CA GLU A 33 -12.59 6.00 8.31
C GLU A 33 -11.28 5.43 7.77
N VAL A 34 -10.15 5.87 8.34
CA VAL A 34 -8.83 5.48 7.84
C VAL A 34 -8.02 4.86 8.97
N THR A 35 -7.52 3.67 8.72
CA THR A 35 -6.56 2.98 9.59
C THR A 35 -5.24 2.82 8.84
N ILE A 36 -4.14 3.23 9.47
CA ILE A 36 -2.78 2.96 8.98
C ILE A 36 -2.18 1.87 9.86
N VAL A 37 -1.60 0.85 9.23
CA VAL A 37 -0.80 -0.15 9.94
C VAL A 37 0.63 -0.09 9.42
N SER A 38 1.60 0.05 10.33
CA SER A 38 3.01 0.19 9.98
C SER A 38 3.94 -0.34 11.07
N PHE A 39 5.20 -0.56 10.69
CA PHE A 39 6.26 -0.83 11.64
C PHE A 39 6.55 0.41 12.51
N ASP A 40 6.83 0.17 13.80
CA ASP A 40 7.25 1.19 14.75
C ASP A 40 8.78 1.14 14.95
N ASP A 41 9.47 2.13 14.41
CA ASP A 41 10.91 2.30 14.58
C ASP A 41 11.28 3.11 15.84
N GLY A 42 10.28 3.47 16.67
CA GLY A 42 10.42 4.29 17.86
C GLY A 42 10.51 5.80 17.58
N SER A 43 10.45 6.24 16.33
CA SER A 43 10.43 7.66 15.98
C SER A 43 9.09 8.30 16.26
N TYR A 44 9.12 9.61 16.58
CA TYR A 44 7.90 10.41 16.64
C TYR A 44 7.37 10.67 15.22
N TYR A 45 6.05 10.63 15.10
CA TYR A 45 5.36 10.96 13.85
C TYR A 45 4.05 11.68 14.15
N SER A 46 3.85 12.84 13.56
CA SER A 46 2.65 13.67 13.75
C SER A 46 1.66 13.46 12.61
N ILE A 47 0.43 13.10 12.95
CA ILE A 47 -0.68 12.93 12.02
C ILE A 47 -1.98 13.37 12.67
N ASP A 48 -3.02 13.70 11.91
CA ASP A 48 -4.35 14.10 12.41
C ASP A 48 -4.94 12.99 13.32
N ASP A 49 -5.45 13.39 14.49
CA ASP A 49 -6.01 12.49 15.52
C ASP A 49 -7.23 11.68 15.02
N LYS A 50 -7.82 12.04 13.89
CA LYS A 50 -8.90 11.29 13.25
C LYS A 50 -8.43 10.06 12.47
N VAL A 51 -7.14 9.98 12.17
CA VAL A 51 -6.55 8.81 11.53
C VAL A 51 -6.22 7.79 12.62
N ASN A 52 -6.77 6.58 12.49
CA ASN A 52 -6.39 5.49 13.37
C ASN A 52 -5.01 4.95 12.95
N VAL A 53 -4.01 5.03 13.83
CA VAL A 53 -2.65 4.58 13.54
C VAL A 53 -2.26 3.45 14.47
N ASN A 54 -2.01 2.29 13.88
CA ASN A 54 -1.50 1.12 14.56
C ASN A 54 -0.05 0.88 14.15
N ARG A 55 0.87 1.20 15.06
CA ARG A 55 2.30 0.94 14.89
C ARG A 55 2.72 -0.22 15.79
N PHE A 56 3.40 -1.19 15.22
CA PHE A 56 3.84 -2.39 15.94
C PHE A 56 5.36 -2.50 15.94
N PRO A 57 5.96 -2.88 17.09
CA PRO A 57 7.39 -3.20 17.14
C PRO A 57 7.66 -4.55 16.48
N LEU A 58 8.82 -4.69 15.87
CA LEU A 58 9.29 -5.95 15.31
C LEU A 58 10.61 -6.35 15.97
N ASN A 59 10.60 -7.41 16.76
CA ASN A 59 11.79 -7.96 17.43
C ASN A 59 12.51 -8.96 16.51
N PHE A 60 12.84 -8.52 15.31
CA PHE A 60 13.50 -9.33 14.30
C PHE A 60 14.43 -8.45 13.47
N GLU A 61 15.72 -8.78 13.44
CA GLU A 61 16.69 -7.98 12.69
C GLU A 61 16.72 -8.36 11.19
N GLY A 62 16.47 -9.61 10.86
CA GLY A 62 16.51 -10.13 9.49
C GLY A 62 17.93 -10.15 8.90
N ASP A 63 18.23 -11.11 8.05
CA ASP A 63 19.52 -11.19 7.36
C ASP A 63 19.60 -10.18 6.20
N ASN A 64 18.44 -9.76 5.69
CA ASN A 64 18.28 -8.85 4.58
C ASN A 64 16.89 -8.19 4.58
N LEU A 65 16.69 -7.19 3.72
CA LEU A 65 15.45 -6.43 3.66
C LEU A 65 14.24 -7.29 3.26
N TYR A 66 14.43 -8.29 2.39
CA TYR A 66 13.36 -9.20 1.98
C TYR A 66 12.86 -10.02 3.18
N ASN A 67 13.75 -10.72 3.89
CA ASN A 67 13.39 -11.52 5.07
C ASN A 67 12.75 -10.67 6.16
N TRP A 68 13.30 -9.47 6.38
CA TRP A 68 12.73 -8.50 7.30
C TRP A 68 11.30 -8.11 6.90
N SER A 69 11.07 -7.81 5.62
CA SER A 69 9.73 -7.45 5.10
C SER A 69 8.74 -8.60 5.25
N MET A 70 9.15 -9.84 5.03
CA MET A 70 8.27 -11.00 5.20
C MET A 70 7.80 -11.16 6.66
N MET A 71 8.71 -10.95 7.63
CA MET A 71 8.36 -10.98 9.06
C MET A 71 7.47 -9.80 9.44
N MET A 72 7.77 -8.60 8.92
CA MET A 72 6.94 -7.41 9.10
C MET A 72 5.50 -7.65 8.61
N ASN A 73 5.33 -8.23 7.41
CA ASN A 73 4.01 -8.54 6.86
C ASN A 73 3.23 -9.56 7.70
N ASN A 74 3.91 -10.55 8.29
CA ASN A 74 3.26 -11.49 9.21
C ASN A 74 2.70 -10.78 10.44
N GLU A 75 3.49 -9.90 11.06
CA GLU A 75 3.05 -9.13 12.22
C GLU A 75 1.93 -8.14 11.83
N MET A 76 2.12 -7.40 10.73
CA MET A 76 1.12 -6.49 10.17
C MET A 76 -0.23 -7.16 9.98
N LYS A 77 -0.24 -8.32 9.33
CA LYS A 77 -1.46 -9.12 9.16
C LYS A 77 -2.08 -9.54 10.48
N GLY A 78 -1.26 -10.03 11.43
CA GLY A 78 -1.72 -10.40 12.77
C GLY A 78 -2.42 -9.24 13.47
N ARG A 79 -1.84 -8.03 13.44
CA ARG A 79 -2.42 -6.82 14.04
C ARG A 79 -3.76 -6.43 13.41
N VAL A 80 -3.85 -6.47 12.08
CA VAL A 80 -5.12 -6.18 11.39
C VAL A 80 -6.19 -7.18 11.81
N VAL A 81 -5.89 -8.48 11.84
CA VAL A 81 -6.86 -9.52 12.19
C VAL A 81 -7.29 -9.47 13.66
N GLU A 82 -6.36 -9.15 14.58
CA GLU A 82 -6.66 -9.06 16.01
C GLU A 82 -7.51 -7.85 16.38
N GLU A 83 -7.30 -6.71 15.69
CA GLU A 83 -8.02 -5.45 15.99
C GLU A 83 -9.34 -5.31 15.25
N THR A 84 -9.52 -6.04 14.14
CA THR A 84 -10.79 -6.09 13.44
C THR A 84 -11.72 -7.12 14.08
N GLU A 85 -12.42 -6.73 15.14
CA GLU A 85 -13.65 -7.43 15.52
C GLU A 85 -14.68 -7.28 14.38
N VAL A 86 -14.54 -8.13 13.32
CA VAL A 86 -15.56 -8.32 12.25
C VAL A 86 -15.85 -7.09 11.36
N GLU A 87 -15.09 -6.03 11.39
CA GLU A 87 -15.32 -4.88 10.51
C GLU A 87 -14.58 -5.03 9.19
N GLU A 88 -15.32 -5.28 8.12
CA GLU A 88 -14.82 -5.36 6.76
C GLU A 88 -14.31 -3.97 6.30
N PHE A 89 -13.08 -3.90 5.77
CA PHE A 89 -12.61 -2.74 5.04
C PHE A 89 -13.26 -2.70 3.65
N ASP A 90 -13.53 -1.51 3.15
CA ASP A 90 -13.98 -1.32 1.76
C ASP A 90 -12.81 -1.42 0.78
N VAL A 91 -11.59 -1.03 1.20
CA VAL A 91 -10.36 -1.10 0.40
C VAL A 91 -9.13 -1.26 1.26
N ILE A 92 -8.19 -2.08 0.80
CA ILE A 92 -6.83 -2.23 1.33
C ILE A 92 -5.87 -1.58 0.34
N HIS A 93 -5.03 -0.67 0.79
CA HIS A 93 -4.05 0.01 -0.05
C HIS A 93 -2.63 -0.21 0.49
N ALA A 94 -1.84 -0.96 -0.28
CA ALA A 94 -0.43 -1.18 0.00
C ALA A 94 0.45 -0.08 -0.59
N ASN A 95 1.49 0.32 0.15
CA ASN A 95 2.50 1.27 -0.31
C ASN A 95 3.85 0.56 -0.43
N ASP A 96 4.30 0.43 -1.66
CA ASP A 96 5.48 -0.31 -2.11
C ASP A 96 5.44 -1.84 -1.88
N TRP A 97 6.38 -2.52 -2.53
CA TRP A 97 6.54 -3.97 -2.49
C TRP A 97 6.66 -4.54 -1.08
N THR A 98 7.21 -3.74 -0.16
CA THR A 98 7.43 -4.14 1.24
C THR A 98 6.15 -4.51 1.98
N THR A 99 4.97 -4.07 1.51
CA THR A 99 3.67 -4.34 2.14
C THR A 99 2.77 -5.26 1.30
N VAL A 100 3.22 -5.66 0.11
CA VAL A 100 2.46 -6.50 -0.83
C VAL A 100 2.04 -7.85 -0.22
N PRO A 101 2.92 -8.65 0.44
CA PRO A 101 2.52 -9.95 0.97
C PRO A 101 1.38 -9.87 2.00
N GLY A 102 1.43 -8.85 2.87
CA GLY A 102 0.38 -8.59 3.85
C GLY A 102 -0.93 -8.17 3.20
N ALA A 103 -0.86 -7.25 2.23
CA ALA A 103 -2.02 -6.76 1.50
C ALA A 103 -2.75 -7.87 0.74
N ILE A 104 -2.03 -8.70 -0.02
CA ILE A 104 -2.61 -9.86 -0.74
C ILE A 104 -3.29 -10.82 0.23
N SER A 105 -2.63 -11.12 1.36
CA SER A 105 -3.20 -12.04 2.35
C SER A 105 -4.48 -11.49 2.96
N LEU A 106 -4.51 -10.20 3.31
CA LEU A 106 -5.66 -9.53 3.92
C LEU A 106 -6.80 -9.36 2.91
N SER A 107 -6.50 -8.93 1.67
CA SER A 107 -7.53 -8.74 0.64
C SER A 107 -8.26 -10.05 0.32
N LYS A 108 -7.53 -11.16 0.24
CA LYS A 108 -8.12 -12.49 0.03
C LYS A 108 -8.90 -12.98 1.26
N GLN A 109 -8.42 -12.69 2.47
CA GLN A 109 -9.10 -13.10 3.70
C GLN A 109 -10.42 -12.36 3.92
N PHE A 110 -10.45 -11.06 3.62
CA PHE A 110 -11.63 -10.21 3.80
C PHE A 110 -12.47 -10.04 2.52
N GLU A 111 -12.05 -10.64 1.41
CA GLU A 111 -12.68 -10.46 0.09
C GLU A 111 -12.87 -8.97 -0.26
N THR A 112 -11.81 -8.18 -0.07
CA THR A 112 -11.80 -6.72 -0.10
C THR A 112 -10.96 -6.22 -1.26
N ALA A 113 -11.39 -5.14 -1.90
CA ALA A 113 -10.69 -4.44 -2.97
C ALA A 113 -9.24 -4.11 -2.58
N PHE A 114 -8.30 -4.37 -3.50
CA PHE A 114 -6.87 -4.16 -3.27
C PHE A 114 -6.30 -3.13 -4.25
N ALA A 115 -5.78 -2.02 -3.70
CA ALA A 115 -5.00 -1.03 -4.43
C ALA A 115 -3.53 -1.08 -4.03
N LEU A 116 -2.63 -0.92 -4.99
CA LEU A 116 -1.19 -0.87 -4.76
C LEU A 116 -0.60 0.43 -5.31
N THR A 117 0.12 1.19 -4.50
CA THR A 117 1.02 2.24 -5.00
C THR A 117 2.45 1.73 -5.05
N LEU A 118 3.08 1.79 -6.23
CA LEU A 118 4.51 1.62 -6.39
C LEU A 118 5.17 3.00 -6.58
N HIS A 119 5.99 3.39 -5.62
CA HIS A 119 6.74 4.65 -5.67
C HIS A 119 7.99 4.55 -6.56
N SER A 120 8.52 3.35 -6.70
CA SER A 120 9.56 2.94 -7.65
C SER A 120 9.56 1.43 -7.78
N THR A 121 10.11 0.90 -8.88
CA THR A 121 10.34 -0.54 -9.02
C THR A 121 11.78 -0.92 -8.74
N GLU A 122 12.05 -2.19 -8.48
CA GLU A 122 13.42 -2.68 -8.31
C GLU A 122 14.25 -2.47 -9.57
N ASN A 123 13.64 -2.63 -10.74
CA ASN A 123 14.29 -2.40 -12.02
C ASN A 123 14.75 -0.94 -12.20
N GLU A 124 13.95 0.05 -11.75
CA GLU A 124 14.35 1.47 -11.73
C GLU A 124 15.48 1.73 -10.75
N ARG A 125 15.46 1.10 -9.57
CA ARG A 125 16.50 1.27 -8.55
C ARG A 125 17.84 0.71 -8.99
N GLY A 126 17.84 -0.35 -9.79
CA GLY A 126 19.04 -0.89 -10.42
C GLY A 126 20.06 -1.45 -9.43
N PHE A 127 19.65 -1.89 -8.25
CA PHE A 127 20.56 -2.35 -7.21
C PHE A 127 21.34 -3.61 -7.59
N GLY A 128 20.77 -4.47 -8.47
CA GLY A 128 21.46 -5.67 -8.97
C GLY A 128 21.94 -6.61 -7.87
N SER A 129 21.27 -6.60 -6.72
CA SER A 129 21.56 -7.48 -5.59
C SER A 129 21.01 -8.89 -5.84
N GLU A 130 21.46 -9.88 -5.07
CA GLU A 130 20.85 -11.22 -5.10
C GLU A 130 19.37 -11.20 -4.73
N GLU A 131 18.89 -10.14 -4.08
CA GLU A 131 17.51 -9.95 -3.68
C GLU A 131 16.64 -9.30 -4.76
N SER A 132 17.26 -8.69 -5.78
CA SER A 132 16.54 -7.94 -6.82
C SER A 132 15.50 -8.78 -7.55
N GLU A 133 15.81 -10.04 -7.86
CA GLU A 133 14.87 -10.95 -8.51
C GLU A 133 13.64 -11.21 -7.65
N VAL A 134 13.86 -11.44 -6.36
CA VAL A 134 12.75 -11.73 -5.40
C VAL A 134 11.91 -10.50 -5.14
N ILE A 135 12.52 -9.32 -5.08
CA ILE A 135 11.79 -8.06 -4.93
C ILE A 135 10.95 -7.78 -6.18
N SER A 136 11.52 -7.93 -7.38
CA SER A 136 10.80 -7.79 -8.64
C SER A 136 9.63 -8.77 -8.76
N GLU A 137 9.80 -10.01 -8.26
CA GLU A 137 8.71 -10.99 -8.22
C GLU A 137 7.58 -10.54 -7.28
N LEU A 138 7.89 -9.96 -6.12
CA LEU A 138 6.87 -9.39 -5.23
C LEU A 138 6.17 -8.19 -5.85
N GLU A 139 6.89 -7.31 -6.54
CA GLU A 139 6.30 -6.20 -7.29
C GLU A 139 5.35 -6.73 -8.37
N TRP A 140 5.79 -7.70 -9.17
CA TRP A 140 4.94 -8.36 -10.16
C TRP A 140 3.70 -9.02 -9.54
N GLN A 141 3.89 -9.77 -8.45
CA GLN A 141 2.77 -10.40 -7.75
C GLN A 141 1.78 -9.36 -7.21
N GLY A 142 2.29 -8.25 -6.68
CA GLY A 142 1.46 -7.14 -6.20
C GLY A 142 0.63 -6.52 -7.33
N THR A 143 1.23 -6.23 -8.48
CA THR A 143 0.52 -5.66 -9.64
C THR A 143 -0.46 -6.64 -10.26
N TYR A 144 -0.15 -7.94 -10.24
CA TYR A 144 -1.05 -8.99 -10.73
C TYR A 144 -2.31 -9.10 -9.86
N GLU A 145 -2.15 -9.15 -8.54
CA GLU A 145 -3.24 -9.35 -7.58
C GLU A 145 -4.05 -8.07 -7.30
N ALA A 146 -3.44 -6.88 -7.44
CA ALA A 146 -4.14 -5.62 -7.21
C ALA A 146 -5.23 -5.39 -8.27
N ASP A 147 -6.37 -4.84 -7.83
CA ASP A 147 -7.43 -4.37 -8.73
C ASP A 147 -7.01 -3.09 -9.45
N LYS A 148 -6.28 -2.21 -8.77
CA LYS A 148 -5.68 -0.99 -9.33
C LYS A 148 -4.26 -0.78 -8.83
N VAL A 149 -3.40 -0.38 -9.76
CA VAL A 149 -2.00 -0.04 -9.51
C VAL A 149 -1.80 1.45 -9.74
N LEU A 150 -1.30 2.14 -8.72
CA LEU A 150 -1.02 3.57 -8.78
C LEU A 150 0.48 3.81 -8.88
N VAL A 151 0.87 4.73 -9.72
CA VAL A 151 2.27 5.15 -9.90
C VAL A 151 2.37 6.66 -9.92
N ASN A 152 3.51 7.19 -9.46
CA ASN A 152 3.66 8.62 -9.20
C ASN A 152 4.36 9.37 -10.33
N ARG A 153 5.04 8.68 -11.26
CA ARG A 153 5.85 9.26 -12.32
C ARG A 153 5.92 8.35 -13.54
N ASP A 154 6.33 8.94 -14.67
CA ASP A 154 6.36 8.24 -15.96
C ASP A 154 7.38 7.09 -16.00
N GLU A 155 8.52 7.22 -15.31
CA GLU A 155 9.54 6.17 -15.22
C GLU A 155 8.95 4.91 -14.58
N THR A 156 8.31 5.07 -13.42
CA THR A 156 7.66 3.96 -12.70
C THR A 156 6.51 3.38 -13.51
N ARG A 157 5.72 4.24 -14.19
CA ARG A 157 4.67 3.78 -15.10
C ARG A 157 5.22 2.87 -16.20
N ASN A 158 6.31 3.27 -16.83
CA ASN A 158 6.93 2.49 -17.90
C ASN A 158 7.48 1.16 -17.39
N SER A 159 8.15 1.17 -16.23
CA SER A 159 8.66 -0.06 -15.62
C SER A 159 7.53 -1.02 -15.25
N VAL A 160 6.45 -0.53 -14.64
CA VAL A 160 5.28 -1.36 -14.30
C VAL A 160 4.62 -1.95 -15.56
N LEU A 161 4.51 -1.19 -16.65
CA LEU A 161 3.93 -1.69 -17.90
C LEU A 161 4.82 -2.71 -18.61
N PHE A 162 6.12 -2.44 -18.71
CA PHE A 162 7.00 -3.20 -19.60
C PHE A 162 7.84 -4.26 -18.90
N ASP A 163 8.24 -4.01 -17.64
CA ASP A 163 9.06 -4.94 -16.87
C ASP A 163 8.21 -5.89 -16.03
N LEU A 164 7.06 -5.40 -15.51
CA LEU A 164 6.12 -6.19 -14.70
C LEU A 164 4.90 -6.69 -15.51
N ASP A 165 4.82 -6.39 -16.82
CA ASP A 165 3.75 -6.81 -17.73
C ASP A 165 2.33 -6.54 -17.19
N THR A 166 2.17 -5.39 -16.51
CA THR A 166 0.90 -5.01 -15.89
C THR A 166 -0.07 -4.46 -16.92
N PRO A 167 -1.34 -4.94 -16.99
CA PRO A 167 -2.34 -4.42 -17.91
C PRO A 167 -2.59 -2.91 -17.72
N GLU A 168 -2.64 -2.15 -18.82
CA GLU A 168 -2.77 -0.69 -18.78
C GLU A 168 -4.08 -0.23 -18.12
N GLU A 169 -5.15 -1.01 -18.20
CA GLU A 169 -6.43 -0.75 -17.56
C GLU A 169 -6.41 -0.80 -16.03
N LYS A 170 -5.43 -1.47 -15.46
CA LYS A 170 -5.19 -1.46 -14.00
C LYS A 170 -4.41 -0.23 -13.54
N LEU A 171 -3.70 0.44 -14.46
CA LEU A 171 -2.65 1.40 -14.12
C LEU A 171 -3.16 2.85 -14.09
N HIS A 172 -3.00 3.51 -12.96
CA HIS A 172 -3.36 4.91 -12.75
C HIS A 172 -2.12 5.76 -12.43
N MET A 173 -1.80 6.71 -13.31
CA MET A 173 -0.74 7.68 -13.08
C MET A 173 -1.27 8.84 -12.24
N ILE A 174 -0.80 8.95 -10.98
CA ILE A 174 -1.23 9.97 -10.02
C ILE A 174 0.00 10.66 -9.42
N ASP A 175 0.38 11.78 -9.99
CA ASP A 175 1.51 12.60 -9.56
C ASP A 175 1.14 13.37 -8.27
N PRO A 176 1.82 13.12 -7.12
CA PRO A 176 1.53 13.76 -5.84
C PRO A 176 1.95 15.23 -5.77
N MET A 177 2.67 15.74 -6.78
CA MET A 177 3.00 17.15 -6.90
C MET A 177 1.87 17.98 -7.54
N LYS A 178 0.86 17.32 -8.10
CA LYS A 178 -0.30 17.98 -8.71
C LYS A 178 -1.43 18.18 -7.72
N GLU A 179 -2.07 19.33 -7.77
CA GLU A 179 -3.24 19.61 -6.94
C GLU A 179 -4.35 18.56 -7.16
N GLY A 180 -4.99 18.15 -6.07
CA GLY A 180 -6.10 17.19 -6.09
C GLY A 180 -5.69 15.73 -6.34
N TRP A 181 -4.43 15.38 -6.18
CA TRP A 181 -3.96 14.00 -6.35
C TRP A 181 -4.66 13.02 -5.39
N GLN A 182 -4.90 13.42 -4.13
CA GLN A 182 -5.62 12.61 -3.15
C GLN A 182 -7.07 12.35 -3.58
N HIS A 183 -7.72 13.37 -4.17
CA HIS A 183 -9.08 13.23 -4.69
C HIS A 183 -9.14 12.19 -5.83
N ARG A 184 -8.11 12.14 -6.68
CA ARG A 184 -8.02 11.13 -7.74
C ARG A 184 -7.89 9.73 -7.17
N ILE A 185 -7.10 9.53 -6.10
CA ILE A 185 -7.00 8.24 -5.39
C ILE A 185 -8.36 7.86 -4.78
N LEU A 186 -9.02 8.80 -4.13
CA LEU A 186 -10.36 8.55 -3.56
C LEU A 186 -11.37 8.10 -4.64
N ASN A 187 -11.30 8.68 -5.84
CA ASN A 187 -12.15 8.25 -6.95
C ASN A 187 -11.76 6.86 -7.46
N THR A 188 -10.47 6.54 -7.54
CA THR A 188 -10.02 5.18 -7.87
C THR A 188 -10.56 4.14 -6.89
N TYR A 189 -10.58 4.42 -5.57
CA TYR A 189 -11.19 3.52 -4.60
C TYR A 189 -12.69 3.30 -4.85
N LYS A 190 -13.43 4.37 -5.17
CA LYS A 190 -14.87 4.25 -5.50
C LYS A 190 -15.12 3.40 -6.74
N GLU A 191 -14.26 3.50 -7.75
CA GLU A 191 -14.31 2.69 -8.96
C GLU A 191 -14.11 1.21 -8.62
N VAL A 192 -13.05 0.85 -7.93
CA VAL A 192 -12.74 -0.55 -7.55
C VAL A 192 -13.88 -1.19 -6.76
N ILE A 193 -14.38 -0.49 -5.73
CA ILE A 193 -15.48 -0.99 -4.89
C ILE A 193 -16.77 -1.21 -5.71
N THR A 194 -16.99 -0.38 -6.72
CA THR A 194 -18.17 -0.52 -7.60
C THR A 194 -18.04 -1.71 -8.53
N ASP A 195 -16.85 -1.92 -9.09
CA ASP A 195 -16.56 -3.03 -10.01
C ASP A 195 -16.68 -4.38 -9.28
N GLU A 196 -16.14 -4.51 -8.06
CA GLU A 196 -16.28 -5.71 -7.24
C GLU A 196 -17.76 -6.06 -6.95
N LYS A 197 -18.59 -5.07 -6.63
CA LYS A 197 -20.01 -5.30 -6.36
C LYS A 197 -20.79 -5.76 -7.59
N GLN A 198 -20.33 -5.42 -8.79
CA GLN A 198 -20.95 -5.89 -10.04
C GLN A 198 -20.56 -7.34 -10.38
N VAL A 199 -19.37 -7.78 -10.00
CA VAL A 199 -18.90 -9.16 -10.24
C VAL A 199 -19.56 -10.15 -9.26
N LYS A 200 -19.89 -9.71 -8.03
CA LYS A 200 -20.51 -10.55 -6.99
C LYS A 200 -22.05 -10.69 -7.14
N ASN A 201 -22.69 -9.96 -8.08
CA ASN A 201 -24.14 -10.04 -8.41
C ASN A 201 -24.38 -10.81 -9.70
#